data_d252d563a9930e5e14a2a88358d1b480
#
_entry.id   d252d563a9930e5e14a2a88358d1b480
#
_cell.length_a   1.000
_cell.length_b   1.000
_cell.length_c   1.000
_cell.angle_alpha   90.00
_cell.angle_beta   90.00
_cell.angle_gamma   90.00
#
_symmetry.space_group_name_H-M   'P 1'
#
loop_
_entity.id
_entity.type
_entity.pdbx_description
1 polymer ?
#
loop_
_entity_poly.entity_id
_entity_poly.type
_entity_poly.pdbx_seq_one_letter_code
_entity_poly.pdbx_strand_id
1 'polypeptide(L)'
;MIASKFSDAKDDLALALLLVPPGKRCWPDMARILIVDTQSDLRHTLVRLLEQKGHSTTAVATVAEAATILAVDVPDLLATDVVLTDGSSTSLVKQAETAGAKTLMMTGSPDRIVEFDGSGQPYLSKPFPPEAFLRRVEQILATG
;
A
#
# COMPACT_ATOMS: atom_id res chain seq x y z
N MET A 1 20.72 8.52 8.43
CA MET A 1 19.68 7.53 8.37
C MET A 1 18.39 8.10 8.96
N ILE A 2 17.32 7.40 8.78
CA ILE A 2 15.99 7.82 9.22
C ILE A 2 15.95 8.26 10.68
N ALA A 3 16.67 7.56 11.53
CA ALA A 3 16.66 7.85 12.95
C ALA A 3 17.01 9.30 13.28
N SER A 4 17.84 9.94 12.47
CA SER A 4 18.23 11.31 12.73
C SER A 4 17.09 12.31 12.60
N LYS A 5 16.03 11.94 11.90
CA LYS A 5 14.85 12.79 11.73
C LYS A 5 13.92 12.70 12.92
N PHE A 6 14.12 11.73 13.74
CA PHE A 6 13.16 11.33 14.75
C PHE A 6 13.78 11.49 16.12
N SER A 7 13.54 12.61 16.73
CA SER A 7 14.10 12.93 18.03
C SER A 7 13.03 13.23 19.06
N ASP A 8 11.76 13.07 18.72
CA ASP A 8 10.66 13.39 19.60
C ASP A 8 9.77 12.18 19.86
N ALA A 9 8.70 12.36 20.64
CA ALA A 9 7.81 11.28 21.02
C ALA A 9 7.14 10.59 19.84
N LYS A 10 6.96 11.30 18.74
CA LYS A 10 6.39 10.72 17.53
C LYS A 10 7.29 9.62 16.97
N ASP A 11 8.61 9.82 17.10
CA ASP A 11 9.58 8.82 16.62
C ASP A 11 9.60 7.60 17.50
N ASP A 12 9.45 7.78 18.80
CA ASP A 12 9.37 6.65 19.73
C ASP A 12 8.15 5.80 19.42
N LEU A 13 7.03 6.45 19.06
CA LEU A 13 5.83 5.74 18.66
C LEU A 13 6.05 4.98 17.36
N ALA A 14 6.69 5.60 16.37
CA ALA A 14 6.99 4.95 15.10
C ALA A 14 7.90 3.74 15.30
N LEU A 15 8.89 3.86 16.19
CA LEU A 15 9.78 2.76 16.50
C LEU A 15 9.03 1.62 17.19
N ALA A 16 8.13 1.95 18.09
CA ALA A 16 7.32 0.94 18.78
C ALA A 16 6.42 0.18 17.78
N LEU A 17 5.89 0.88 16.78
CA LEU A 17 5.06 0.25 15.76
C LEU A 17 5.83 -0.77 14.92
N LEU A 18 7.13 -0.58 14.74
CA LEU A 18 7.95 -1.54 14.01
C LEU A 18 8.07 -2.90 14.70
N LEU A 19 7.77 -2.95 15.98
CA LEU A 19 7.78 -4.20 16.73
C LEU A 19 6.50 -5.00 16.59
N VAL A 20 5.47 -4.42 15.96
CA VAL A 20 4.17 -5.06 15.75
C VAL A 20 4.15 -5.64 14.34
N PRO A 21 3.84 -6.94 14.17
CA PRO A 21 3.78 -7.53 12.83
C PRO A 21 2.74 -6.84 11.95
N PRO A 22 3.00 -6.77 10.64
CA PRO A 22 2.00 -6.28 9.70
C PRO A 22 0.68 -7.05 9.85
N GLY A 23 -0.44 -6.36 9.67
CA GLY A 23 -1.76 -6.95 9.80
C GLY A 23 -2.24 -7.12 11.22
N LYS A 24 -1.38 -6.91 12.21
CA LYS A 24 -1.73 -6.99 13.63
C LYS A 24 -1.91 -5.61 14.26
N ARG A 25 -1.55 -4.56 13.53
CA ARG A 25 -1.67 -3.20 14.02
C ARG A 25 -3.10 -2.72 13.93
N CYS A 26 -3.56 -2.05 14.99
CA CYS A 26 -4.89 -1.45 15.03
C CYS A 26 -4.75 0.06 14.88
N TRP A 27 -4.11 0.49 13.80
CA TRP A 27 -3.77 1.89 13.59
C TRP A 27 -4.21 2.38 12.22
N PRO A 28 -5.53 2.49 11.95
CA PRO A 28 -5.96 2.95 10.64
C PRO A 28 -5.43 4.34 10.29
N ASP A 29 -5.04 5.13 11.29
CA ASP A 29 -4.54 6.49 11.09
C ASP A 29 -3.02 6.56 10.95
N MET A 30 -2.31 5.44 11.10
CA MET A 30 -0.84 5.44 11.15
C MET A 30 -0.26 4.21 10.46
N ALA A 31 -0.84 3.83 9.35
CA ALA A 31 -0.41 2.64 8.63
C ALA A 31 0.79 2.95 7.72
N ARG A 32 1.54 1.92 7.40
CA ARG A 32 2.62 1.96 6.42
C ARG A 32 2.10 1.40 5.11
N ILE A 33 2.15 2.20 4.06
CA ILE A 33 1.54 1.87 2.78
C ILE A 33 2.57 1.96 1.66
N LEU A 34 2.64 0.93 0.84
CA LEU A 34 3.46 0.92 -0.36
C LEU A 34 2.55 1.02 -1.57
N ILE A 35 2.78 2.03 -2.41
CA ILE A 35 2.01 2.25 -3.63
C ILE A 35 2.90 1.93 -4.82
N VAL A 36 2.38 1.16 -5.77
CA VAL A 36 3.08 0.83 -7.01
C VAL A 36 2.18 1.20 -8.19
N ASP A 37 2.55 2.25 -8.90
CA ASP A 37 1.75 2.76 -10.02
C ASP A 37 2.66 3.44 -11.03
N THR A 38 2.41 3.22 -12.32
CA THR A 38 3.22 3.79 -13.39
C THR A 38 3.00 5.29 -13.57
N GLN A 39 1.86 5.82 -13.12
CA GLN A 39 1.49 7.21 -13.32
C GLN A 39 2.03 8.08 -12.17
N SER A 40 3.01 8.92 -12.47
CA SER A 40 3.67 9.72 -11.42
C SER A 40 2.71 10.72 -10.77
N ASP A 41 1.82 11.32 -11.54
CA ASP A 41 0.86 12.29 -11.00
C ASP A 41 -0.07 11.62 -9.99
N LEU A 42 -0.54 10.43 -10.32
CA LEU A 42 -1.40 9.67 -9.41
C LEU A 42 -0.63 9.29 -8.15
N ARG A 43 0.61 8.80 -8.31
CA ARG A 43 1.45 8.48 -7.13
C ARG A 43 1.56 9.66 -6.19
N HIS A 44 1.91 10.84 -6.72
CA HIS A 44 2.06 12.05 -5.91
C HIS A 44 0.77 12.42 -5.19
N THR A 45 -0.35 12.35 -5.90
CA THR A 45 -1.64 12.68 -5.32
C THR A 45 -1.99 11.74 -4.18
N LEU A 46 -1.81 10.44 -4.39
CA LEU A 46 -2.15 9.43 -3.38
C LEU A 46 -1.23 9.53 -2.16
N VAL A 47 0.07 9.76 -2.38
CA VAL A 47 1.01 9.93 -1.27
C VAL A 47 0.62 11.12 -0.41
N ARG A 48 0.34 12.27 -1.03
CA ARG A 48 -0.05 13.46 -0.28
C ARG A 48 -1.31 13.24 0.53
N LEU A 49 -2.29 12.59 -0.08
CA LEU A 49 -3.56 12.33 0.58
C LEU A 49 -3.39 11.44 1.81
N LEU A 50 -2.62 10.36 1.66
CA LEU A 50 -2.38 9.44 2.77
C LEU A 50 -1.54 10.07 3.86
N GLU A 51 -0.53 10.85 3.50
CA GLU A 51 0.33 11.51 4.49
C GLU A 51 -0.42 12.56 5.28
N GLN A 52 -1.38 13.24 4.66
CA GLN A 52 -2.24 14.18 5.37
C GLN A 52 -3.08 13.49 6.46
N LYS A 53 -3.31 12.18 6.30
CA LYS A 53 -4.05 11.39 7.28
C LYS A 53 -3.15 10.69 8.28
N GLY A 54 -1.85 10.93 8.22
CA GLY A 54 -0.90 10.38 9.18
C GLY A 54 -0.26 9.06 8.78
N HIS A 55 -0.56 8.54 7.58
CA HIS A 55 0.06 7.31 7.11
C HIS A 55 1.48 7.56 6.61
N SER A 56 2.34 6.57 6.77
CA SER A 56 3.68 6.58 6.20
C SER A 56 3.63 5.89 4.84
N THR A 57 3.97 6.62 3.79
CA THR A 57 3.75 6.16 2.42
C THR A 57 5.06 6.13 1.63
N THR A 58 5.28 5.04 0.92
CA THR A 58 6.34 4.91 -0.08
C THR A 58 5.68 4.60 -1.41
N ALA A 59 6.11 5.25 -2.48
CA ALA A 59 5.53 5.04 -3.79
C ALA A 59 6.62 4.82 -4.83
N VAL A 60 6.45 3.78 -5.63
CA VAL A 60 7.39 3.39 -6.68
C VAL A 60 6.65 3.08 -7.97
N ALA A 61 7.39 2.93 -9.07
CA ALA A 61 6.79 2.80 -10.40
C ALA A 61 6.88 1.38 -10.97
N THR A 62 7.72 0.52 -10.43
CA THR A 62 8.06 -0.77 -11.06
C THR A 62 7.94 -1.95 -10.10
N VAL A 63 7.80 -3.15 -10.68
CA VAL A 63 7.81 -4.40 -9.93
C VAL A 63 9.14 -4.55 -9.19
N ALA A 64 10.24 -4.26 -9.87
CA ALA A 64 11.58 -4.45 -9.30
C ALA A 64 11.79 -3.60 -8.05
N GLU A 65 11.41 -2.33 -8.12
CA GLU A 65 11.54 -1.44 -6.97
C GLU A 65 10.68 -1.89 -5.80
N ALA A 66 9.45 -2.27 -6.09
CA ALA A 66 8.52 -2.73 -5.05
C ALA A 66 9.00 -4.03 -4.41
N ALA A 67 9.50 -4.97 -5.19
CA ALA A 67 10.00 -6.24 -4.67
C ALA A 67 11.17 -6.03 -3.71
N THR A 68 12.07 -5.10 -4.04
CA THR A 68 13.20 -4.76 -3.19
C THR A 68 12.73 -4.23 -1.83
N ILE A 69 11.73 -3.35 -1.85
CA ILE A 69 11.19 -2.79 -0.62
C ILE A 69 10.49 -3.87 0.21
N LEU A 70 9.67 -4.71 -0.43
CA LEU A 70 8.96 -5.79 0.26
C LEU A 70 9.90 -6.77 0.94
N ALA A 71 11.09 -6.96 0.38
CA ALA A 71 12.06 -7.89 0.94
C ALA A 71 12.66 -7.41 2.27
N VAL A 72 12.67 -6.10 2.52
CA VAL A 72 13.33 -5.54 3.71
C VAL A 72 12.39 -4.79 4.64
N ASP A 73 11.23 -4.33 4.15
CA ASP A 73 10.35 -3.47 4.93
C ASP A 73 8.90 -3.70 4.53
N VAL A 74 8.27 -4.69 5.16
CA VAL A 74 6.91 -5.10 4.84
C VAL A 74 5.91 -4.02 5.27
N PRO A 75 5.09 -3.49 4.35
CA PRO A 75 4.07 -2.51 4.71
C PRO A 75 2.86 -3.18 5.36
N ASP A 76 1.99 -2.37 5.91
CA ASP A 76 0.69 -2.84 6.36
C ASP A 76 -0.24 -3.13 5.17
N LEU A 77 -0.08 -2.35 4.11
CA LEU A 77 -0.87 -2.50 2.89
C LEU A 77 -0.04 -2.21 1.65
N LEU A 78 -0.18 -3.06 0.65
CA LEU A 78 0.36 -2.86 -0.70
C LEU A 78 -0.79 -2.48 -1.62
N ALA A 79 -0.72 -1.31 -2.24
CA ALA A 79 -1.67 -0.88 -3.27
C ALA A 79 -0.93 -0.82 -4.61
N THR A 80 -1.31 -1.63 -5.57
CA THR A 80 -0.56 -1.75 -6.82
C THR A 80 -1.44 -1.85 -8.05
N ASP A 81 -0.97 -1.27 -9.16
CA ASP A 81 -1.52 -1.56 -10.48
C ASP A 81 -1.36 -3.05 -10.77
N VAL A 82 -2.27 -3.59 -11.55
CA VAL A 82 -2.18 -4.99 -11.98
C VAL A 82 -1.02 -5.19 -12.95
N VAL A 83 -0.88 -4.28 -13.91
CA VAL A 83 0.17 -4.37 -14.93
C VAL A 83 1.09 -3.16 -14.81
N LEU A 84 2.38 -3.42 -14.68
CA LEU A 84 3.42 -2.40 -14.59
C LEU A 84 4.33 -2.52 -15.82
N THR A 85 5.19 -1.53 -16.03
CA THR A 85 6.03 -1.51 -17.23
C THR A 85 6.99 -2.69 -17.31
N ASP A 86 7.39 -3.24 -16.17
CA ASP A 86 8.33 -4.36 -16.11
C ASP A 86 7.66 -5.68 -15.72
N GLY A 87 6.34 -5.76 -15.77
CA GLY A 87 5.64 -7.03 -15.55
C GLY A 87 4.35 -6.92 -14.78
N SER A 88 3.84 -8.07 -14.38
CA SER A 88 2.61 -8.18 -13.61
C SER A 88 2.90 -8.03 -12.11
N SER A 89 1.96 -7.44 -11.39
CA SER A 89 2.07 -7.31 -9.94
C SER A 89 1.68 -8.59 -9.18
N THR A 90 1.36 -9.67 -9.87
CA THR A 90 0.92 -10.92 -9.22
C THR A 90 1.95 -11.41 -8.20
N SER A 91 3.23 -11.38 -8.56
CA SER A 91 4.29 -11.81 -7.64
C SER A 91 4.42 -10.88 -6.43
N LEU A 92 4.19 -9.58 -6.62
CA LEU A 92 4.23 -8.62 -5.53
C LEU A 92 3.12 -8.88 -4.53
N VAL A 93 1.92 -9.12 -5.02
CA VAL A 93 0.76 -9.40 -4.17
C VAL A 93 1.03 -10.66 -3.34
N LYS A 94 1.53 -11.71 -3.98
CA LYS A 94 1.84 -12.95 -3.29
C LYS A 94 2.93 -12.77 -2.24
N GLN A 95 3.98 -12.02 -2.59
CA GLN A 95 5.06 -11.72 -1.67
C GLN A 95 4.55 -10.95 -0.45
N ALA A 96 3.73 -9.93 -0.70
CA ALA A 96 3.17 -9.10 0.36
C ALA A 96 2.26 -9.90 1.28
N GLU A 97 1.35 -10.68 0.72
CA GLU A 97 0.42 -11.50 1.49
C GLU A 97 1.13 -12.55 2.32
N THR A 98 2.13 -13.19 1.75
CA THR A 98 2.94 -14.18 2.47
C THR A 98 3.63 -13.55 3.68
N ALA A 99 4.03 -12.27 3.55
CA ALA A 99 4.68 -11.54 4.64
C ALA A 99 3.69 -10.93 5.64
N GLY A 100 2.39 -11.06 5.40
CA GLY A 100 1.36 -10.59 6.32
C GLY A 100 0.74 -9.24 5.97
N ALA A 101 1.10 -8.65 4.84
CA ALA A 101 0.52 -7.38 4.39
C ALA A 101 -0.85 -7.59 3.76
N LYS A 102 -1.70 -6.58 3.87
CA LYS A 102 -2.95 -6.54 3.11
C LYS A 102 -2.68 -6.00 1.73
N THR A 103 -3.57 -6.26 0.79
CA THR A 103 -3.37 -5.85 -0.60
C THR A 103 -4.59 -5.17 -1.18
N LEU A 104 -4.34 -4.21 -2.08
CA LEU A 104 -5.37 -3.53 -2.85
C LEU A 104 -4.88 -3.43 -4.29
N MET A 105 -5.68 -3.96 -5.22
CA MET A 105 -5.35 -3.90 -6.64
C MET A 105 -6.04 -2.70 -7.28
N MET A 106 -5.36 -2.04 -8.19
CA MET A 106 -5.91 -0.93 -8.96
C MET A 106 -5.94 -1.33 -10.42
N THR A 107 -7.10 -1.25 -11.07
CA THR A 107 -7.24 -1.68 -12.46
C THR A 107 -8.36 -0.95 -13.17
N GLY A 108 -8.16 -0.70 -14.48
CA GLY A 108 -9.21 -0.24 -15.38
C GLY A 108 -9.76 -1.34 -16.27
N SER A 109 -9.31 -2.59 -16.08
CA SER A 109 -9.70 -3.71 -16.96
C SER A 109 -10.97 -4.39 -16.45
N PRO A 110 -12.04 -4.44 -17.26
CA PRO A 110 -13.26 -5.15 -16.86
C PRO A 110 -13.01 -6.64 -16.57
N ASP A 111 -12.12 -7.28 -17.31
CA ASP A 111 -11.81 -8.70 -17.10
C ASP A 111 -11.19 -8.93 -15.73
N ARG A 112 -10.31 -8.04 -15.30
CA ARG A 112 -9.69 -8.14 -13.98
C ARG A 112 -10.69 -7.90 -12.87
N ILE A 113 -11.63 -6.98 -13.09
CA ILE A 113 -12.68 -6.70 -12.12
C ILE A 113 -13.53 -7.95 -11.89
N VAL A 114 -13.93 -8.64 -12.96
CA VAL A 114 -14.68 -9.88 -12.85
C VAL A 114 -13.90 -10.93 -12.07
N GLU A 115 -12.61 -11.07 -12.35
CA GLU A 115 -11.73 -12.01 -11.65
C GLU A 115 -11.65 -11.68 -10.16
N PHE A 116 -11.47 -10.40 -9.81
CA PHE A 116 -11.36 -9.98 -8.43
C PHE A 116 -12.66 -10.14 -7.67
N ASP A 117 -13.80 -9.86 -8.31
CA ASP A 117 -15.11 -10.10 -7.71
C ASP A 117 -15.29 -11.58 -7.37
N GLY A 118 -14.83 -12.46 -8.26
CA GLY A 118 -14.94 -13.89 -8.03
C GLY A 118 -14.02 -14.44 -6.95
N SER A 119 -12.85 -13.81 -6.77
CA SER A 119 -11.84 -14.29 -5.82
C SER A 119 -11.89 -13.60 -4.46
N GLY A 120 -12.63 -12.51 -4.35
CA GLY A 120 -12.65 -11.71 -3.13
C GLY A 120 -11.44 -10.79 -2.95
N GLN A 121 -10.60 -10.66 -3.98
CA GLN A 121 -9.45 -9.76 -3.94
C GLN A 121 -9.93 -8.30 -3.87
N PRO A 122 -9.52 -7.52 -2.86
CA PRO A 122 -9.86 -6.09 -2.82
C PRO A 122 -9.29 -5.35 -4.03
N TYR A 123 -10.11 -4.54 -4.64
CA TYR A 123 -9.68 -3.76 -5.80
C TYR A 123 -10.37 -2.40 -5.84
N LEU A 124 -9.81 -1.51 -6.67
CA LEU A 124 -10.37 -0.21 -6.95
C LEU A 124 -10.31 0.01 -8.46
N SER A 125 -11.46 0.35 -9.05
CA SER A 125 -11.56 0.52 -10.50
C SER A 125 -11.08 1.90 -10.92
N LYS A 126 -10.15 1.94 -11.87
CA LYS A 126 -9.67 3.20 -12.46
C LYS A 126 -10.61 3.67 -13.56
N PRO A 127 -10.83 4.98 -13.72
CA PRO A 127 -10.34 6.05 -12.85
C PRO A 127 -11.16 6.16 -11.58
N PHE A 128 -10.53 6.61 -10.50
CA PHE A 128 -11.22 6.80 -9.24
C PHE A 128 -10.86 8.16 -8.64
N PRO A 129 -11.77 8.77 -7.85
CA PRO A 129 -11.40 9.96 -7.09
C PRO A 129 -10.40 9.59 -5.99
N PRO A 130 -9.43 10.46 -5.68
CA PRO A 130 -8.47 10.15 -4.62
C PRO A 130 -9.11 9.78 -3.28
N GLU A 131 -10.22 10.40 -2.94
CA GLU A 131 -10.94 10.11 -1.69
C GLU A 131 -11.47 8.67 -1.65
N ALA A 132 -11.82 8.11 -2.81
CA ALA A 132 -12.26 6.71 -2.88
C ALA A 132 -11.12 5.76 -2.53
N PHE A 133 -9.90 6.09 -2.97
CA PHE A 133 -8.71 5.35 -2.61
C PHE A 133 -8.48 5.39 -1.09
N LEU A 134 -8.52 6.57 -0.52
CA LEU A 134 -8.34 6.72 0.93
C LEU A 134 -9.36 5.89 1.72
N ARG A 135 -10.63 6.00 1.35
CA ARG A 135 -11.69 5.23 2.03
C ARG A 135 -11.46 3.73 1.92
N ARG A 136 -11.05 3.28 0.73
CA ARG A 136 -10.82 1.85 0.50
C ARG A 136 -9.65 1.34 1.33
N VAL A 137 -8.56 2.11 1.38
CA VAL A 137 -7.41 1.79 2.22
C VAL A 137 -7.83 1.66 3.68
N GLU A 138 -8.57 2.63 4.17
CA GLU A 138 -9.01 2.63 5.57
C GLU A 138 -9.94 1.46 5.88
N GLN A 139 -10.84 1.12 4.95
CA GLN A 139 -11.69 -0.05 5.10
C GLN A 139 -10.89 -1.34 5.22
N ILE A 140 -9.90 -1.50 4.35
CA ILE A 140 -9.08 -2.72 4.34
C ILE A 140 -8.25 -2.81 5.63
N LEU A 141 -7.67 -1.72 6.07
CA LEU A 141 -6.87 -1.70 7.30
C LEU A 141 -7.73 -1.98 8.53
N ALA A 142 -8.97 -1.53 8.53
CA ALA A 142 -9.87 -1.72 9.66
C ALA A 142 -10.33 -3.18 9.81
N THR A 143 -10.26 -3.99 8.76
CA THR A 143 -10.68 -5.40 8.81
C THR A 143 -9.62 -6.34 9.39
N GLY A 144 -8.44 -5.81 9.62
CA GLY A 144 -7.32 -6.59 10.13
C GLY A 144 -7.50 -7.10 11.53
#